data_a6337c663219dbab0521be69cdb475d9
#
_entry.id   a6337c663219dbab0521be69cdb475d9
#
_cell.length_a   1.000
_cell.length_b   1.000
_cell.length_c   1.000
_cell.angle_alpha   90.00
_cell.angle_beta   90.00
_cell.angle_gamma   90.00
#
_symmetry.space_group_name_H-M   'P 1'
#
loop_
_entity.id
_entity.type
_entity.pdbx_description
1 polymer ?
#
loop_
_entity_poly.entity_id
_entity_poly.type
_entity_poly.pdbx_seq_one_letter_code
_entity_poly.pdbx_strand_id
1 'polypeptide(L)'
;MMASTTASNNKRIAKNTFYLYIRMIFVLVLNLFTTRVLLHTLGVTDYGIYNVVGGVVSFMAFLQSAMANGFQRYFNIALGKNDDDQFIKLFSVSIGVQIIISSVFLLLAETIGLWFVNTQLTIPAERMLATNIVYQSAILVFLLTMITSPYNAVIIAYEKMHIFAIISIVNVFLKLGIAYLASIGPDRLILYAALTVLVQLILTLSYSHYSLQQNDKISIKPCFDKAIIMDMMGFSGWNLFGSLAHTAKGHGLNIVLNMFFDPGVNAARGVAYQVMTGVTSFFHNFQTAARPQVIKYYAQENITEMLKLSNRISKFSFMLLWIFDLPLLFTADYFISLWLGEKMPTLAPTFTNIVLITTLVECFSNPISNLVHATGKMRNFQVGTSVVLLLIIPMAYIVLKMGGAPESALYCSLFMAPIVQATRLILVKKLLPFSICRYLIDVILP
;
A
#
# COMPACT_ATOMS: atom_id res chain seq x y z
N MET A 1 -37.12 5.52 3.39
CA MET A 1 -35.93 6.39 3.39
C MET A 1 -34.60 5.61 3.45
N MET A 2 -34.41 4.58 4.30
CA MET A 2 -33.16 3.79 4.38
C MET A 2 -32.79 3.02 3.10
N ALA A 3 -33.73 2.44 2.37
CA ALA A 3 -33.43 1.69 1.13
C ALA A 3 -32.89 2.58 -0.01
N SER A 4 -33.34 3.83 -0.11
CA SER A 4 -32.86 4.79 -1.10
C SER A 4 -31.40 5.24 -0.83
N THR A 5 -31.03 5.39 0.44
CA THR A 5 -29.65 5.73 0.85
C THR A 5 -28.68 4.58 0.59
N THR A 6 -29.07 3.33 0.82
CA THR A 6 -28.21 2.16 0.56
C THR A 6 -27.98 1.96 -0.95
N ALA A 7 -29.02 2.11 -1.79
CA ALA A 7 -28.89 2.02 -3.24
C ALA A 7 -27.97 3.14 -3.80
N SER A 8 -28.12 4.38 -3.30
CA SER A 8 -27.24 5.49 -3.67
C SER A 8 -25.77 5.24 -3.29
N ASN A 9 -25.53 4.71 -2.09
CA ASN A 9 -24.18 4.38 -1.64
C ASN A 9 -23.56 3.26 -2.47
N ASN A 10 -24.31 2.21 -2.81
CA ASN A 10 -23.81 1.13 -3.66
C ASN A 10 -23.46 1.64 -5.07
N LYS A 11 -24.29 2.50 -5.67
CA LYS A 11 -24.00 3.13 -6.98
C LYS A 11 -22.74 4.00 -6.91
N ARG A 12 -22.52 4.72 -5.80
CA ARG A 12 -21.32 5.53 -5.58
C ARG A 12 -20.06 4.68 -5.44
N ILE A 13 -20.12 3.59 -4.68
CA ILE A 13 -19.01 2.63 -4.55
C ILE A 13 -18.68 2.03 -5.91
N ALA A 14 -19.68 1.57 -6.67
CA ALA A 14 -19.46 1.01 -8.01
C ALA A 14 -18.79 2.01 -8.97
N LYS A 15 -19.27 3.26 -9.00
CA LYS A 15 -18.68 4.34 -9.79
C LYS A 15 -17.22 4.63 -9.38
N ASN A 16 -16.94 4.69 -8.08
CA ASN A 16 -15.60 4.93 -7.56
C ASN A 16 -14.65 3.77 -7.89
N THR A 17 -15.13 2.54 -7.78
CA THR A 17 -14.37 1.33 -8.17
C THR A 17 -14.02 1.35 -9.66
N PHE A 18 -14.95 1.74 -10.53
CA PHE A 18 -14.71 1.86 -11.97
C PHE A 18 -13.57 2.83 -12.29
N TYR A 19 -13.55 4.00 -11.66
CA TYR A 19 -12.45 4.97 -11.85
C TYR A 19 -11.11 4.40 -11.36
N LEU A 20 -11.10 3.67 -10.26
CA LEU A 20 -9.88 3.05 -9.73
C LEU A 20 -9.37 1.92 -10.64
N TYR A 21 -10.25 1.17 -11.31
CA TYR A 21 -9.86 0.15 -12.28
C TYR A 21 -9.26 0.77 -13.56
N ILE A 22 -9.89 1.80 -14.11
CA ILE A 22 -9.32 2.54 -15.23
C ILE A 22 -7.92 3.04 -14.87
N ARG A 23 -7.78 3.70 -13.70
CA ARG A 23 -6.50 4.15 -13.20
C ARG A 23 -5.48 3.01 -13.14
N MET A 24 -5.87 1.86 -12.59
CA MET A 24 -4.98 0.70 -12.41
C MET A 24 -4.41 0.23 -13.74
N ILE A 25 -5.24 0.08 -14.77
CA ILE A 25 -4.82 -0.37 -16.10
C ILE A 25 -3.81 0.63 -16.70
N PHE A 26 -4.15 1.93 -16.71
CA PHE A 26 -3.25 2.96 -17.23
C PHE A 26 -1.92 3.00 -16.48
N VAL A 27 -1.96 2.97 -15.15
CA VAL A 27 -0.76 3.01 -14.31
C VAL A 27 0.12 1.79 -14.56
N LEU A 28 -0.46 0.60 -14.67
CA LEU A 28 0.29 -0.65 -14.90
C LEU A 28 0.98 -0.63 -16.26
N VAL A 29 0.23 -0.35 -17.33
CA VAL A 29 0.76 -0.33 -18.70
C VAL A 29 1.83 0.74 -18.86
N LEU A 30 1.55 1.96 -18.42
CA LEU A 30 2.49 3.07 -18.56
C LEU A 30 3.76 2.90 -17.70
N ASN A 31 3.66 2.31 -16.50
CA ASN A 31 4.85 2.01 -15.69
C ASN A 31 5.77 0.99 -16.37
N LEU A 32 5.21 -0.04 -17.03
CA LEU A 32 6.02 -0.99 -17.81
C LEU A 32 6.78 -0.28 -18.95
N PHE A 33 6.07 0.59 -19.68
CA PHE A 33 6.71 1.41 -20.72
C PHE A 33 7.76 2.36 -20.15
N THR A 34 7.46 3.05 -19.06
CA THR A 34 8.40 3.99 -18.43
C THR A 34 9.68 3.30 -17.99
N THR A 35 9.58 2.11 -17.39
CA THR A 35 10.76 1.33 -17.00
C THR A 35 11.65 0.98 -18.20
N ARG A 36 11.05 0.56 -19.32
CA ARG A 36 11.79 0.25 -20.54
C ARG A 36 12.49 1.48 -21.11
N VAL A 37 11.78 2.61 -21.18
CA VAL A 37 12.34 3.89 -21.66
C VAL A 37 13.48 4.35 -20.75
N LEU A 38 13.31 4.30 -19.44
CA LEU A 38 14.36 4.67 -18.47
C LEU A 38 15.61 3.83 -18.60
N LEU A 39 15.46 2.51 -18.71
CA LEU A 39 16.61 1.62 -18.87
C LEU A 39 17.36 1.92 -20.15
N HIS A 40 16.65 2.24 -21.24
CA HIS A 40 17.27 2.63 -22.50
C HIS A 40 17.93 4.01 -22.43
N THR A 41 17.30 4.96 -21.74
CA THR A 41 17.79 6.36 -21.65
C THR A 41 18.97 6.48 -20.69
N LEU A 42 18.89 5.89 -19.50
CA LEU A 42 19.93 5.99 -18.46
C LEU A 42 21.04 4.95 -18.63
N GLY A 43 20.74 3.81 -19.25
CA GLY A 43 21.62 2.66 -19.23
C GLY A 43 21.58 1.88 -17.91
N VAL A 44 22.21 0.73 -17.87
CA VAL A 44 22.13 -0.22 -16.74
C VAL A 44 22.72 0.37 -15.46
N THR A 45 23.86 1.04 -15.55
CA THR A 45 24.57 1.58 -14.38
C THR A 45 23.79 2.70 -13.71
N ASP A 46 23.38 3.73 -14.46
CA ASP A 46 22.67 4.89 -13.91
C ASP A 46 21.27 4.52 -13.46
N TYR A 47 20.58 3.62 -14.17
CA TYR A 47 19.32 3.06 -13.72
C TYR A 47 19.47 2.25 -12.42
N GLY A 48 20.60 1.51 -12.29
CA GLY A 48 20.97 0.81 -11.06
C GLY A 48 21.16 1.77 -9.89
N ILE A 49 21.93 2.84 -10.07
CA ILE A 49 22.15 3.89 -9.07
C ILE A 49 20.81 4.51 -8.64
N TYR A 50 19.95 4.90 -9.60
CA TYR A 50 18.63 5.45 -9.32
C TYR A 50 17.78 4.52 -8.47
N ASN A 51 17.75 3.21 -8.78
CA ASN A 51 16.97 2.23 -8.02
C ASN A 51 17.52 1.98 -6.62
N VAL A 52 18.84 1.86 -6.47
CA VAL A 52 19.45 1.61 -5.15
C VAL A 52 19.23 2.82 -4.23
N VAL A 53 19.52 4.01 -4.71
CA VAL A 53 19.37 5.26 -3.96
C VAL A 53 17.91 5.54 -3.65
N GLY A 54 17.04 5.39 -4.65
CA GLY A 54 15.58 5.50 -4.46
C GLY A 54 15.03 4.45 -3.49
N GLY A 55 15.63 3.25 -3.48
CA GLY A 55 15.29 2.16 -2.55
C GLY A 55 15.53 2.54 -1.09
N VAL A 56 16.63 3.21 -0.77
CA VAL A 56 16.95 3.71 0.57
C VAL A 56 15.82 4.63 1.08
N VAL A 57 15.38 5.56 0.24
CA VAL A 57 14.30 6.50 0.59
C VAL A 57 12.93 5.79 0.61
N SER A 58 12.68 4.90 -0.35
CA SER A 58 11.42 4.15 -0.45
C SER A 58 11.18 3.21 0.72
N PHE A 59 12.24 2.79 1.42
CA PHE A 59 12.10 2.02 2.66
C PHE A 59 11.22 2.74 3.69
N MET A 60 11.16 4.08 3.65
CA MET A 60 10.30 4.87 4.54
C MET A 60 8.84 5.02 4.06
N ALA A 61 8.46 4.46 2.92
CA ALA A 61 7.10 4.58 2.37
C ALA A 61 6.02 3.95 3.27
N PHE A 62 6.39 2.97 4.13
CA PHE A 62 5.48 2.40 5.13
C PHE A 62 4.99 3.45 6.13
N LEU A 63 5.83 4.43 6.48
CA LEU A 63 5.48 5.54 7.37
C LEU A 63 4.37 6.39 6.74
N GLN A 64 4.52 6.74 5.47
CA GLN A 64 3.51 7.49 4.72
C GLN A 64 2.15 6.77 4.68
N SER A 65 2.14 5.46 4.40
CA SER A 65 0.89 4.70 4.30
C SER A 65 0.16 4.61 5.65
N ALA A 66 0.89 4.47 6.75
CA ALA A 66 0.32 4.45 8.09
C ALA A 66 -0.34 5.79 8.46
N MET A 67 0.31 6.91 8.12
CA MET A 67 -0.21 8.26 8.36
C MET A 67 -1.42 8.57 7.48
N ALA A 68 -1.37 8.27 6.18
CA ALA A 68 -2.49 8.47 5.26
C ALA A 68 -3.76 7.73 5.72
N ASN A 69 -3.61 6.50 6.21
CA ASN A 69 -4.70 5.73 6.79
C ASN A 69 -5.28 6.39 8.06
N GLY A 70 -4.42 6.96 8.89
CA GLY A 70 -4.82 7.73 10.07
C GLY A 70 -5.65 8.96 9.68
N PHE A 71 -5.11 9.83 8.84
CA PHE A 71 -5.80 11.04 8.39
C PHE A 71 -7.15 10.72 7.75
N GLN A 72 -7.20 9.75 6.84
CA GLN A 72 -8.44 9.32 6.20
C GLN A 72 -9.50 8.88 7.22
N ARG A 73 -9.12 8.15 8.29
CA ARG A 73 -10.04 7.74 9.34
C ARG A 73 -10.67 8.95 10.04
N TYR A 74 -9.84 9.88 10.52
CA TYR A 74 -10.32 11.05 11.25
C TYR A 74 -11.22 11.94 10.39
N PHE A 75 -10.84 12.17 9.13
CA PHE A 75 -11.64 12.93 8.18
C PHE A 75 -12.98 12.26 7.89
N ASN A 76 -13.01 10.95 7.70
CA ASN A 76 -14.25 10.21 7.48
C ASN A 76 -15.17 10.24 8.70
N ILE A 77 -14.63 10.23 9.93
CA ILE A 77 -15.42 10.36 11.16
C ILE A 77 -16.08 11.74 11.25
N ALA A 78 -15.32 12.80 11.03
CA ALA A 78 -15.86 14.16 11.06
C ALA A 78 -16.95 14.36 9.98
N LEU A 79 -16.68 13.91 8.76
CA LEU A 79 -17.66 13.94 7.65
C LEU A 79 -18.90 13.07 7.93
N GLY A 80 -18.72 11.91 8.59
CA GLY A 80 -19.83 11.03 8.98
C GLY A 80 -20.75 11.66 10.04
N LYS A 81 -20.20 12.54 10.89
CA LYS A 81 -20.93 13.32 11.90
C LYS A 81 -21.44 14.65 11.37
N ASN A 82 -21.12 15.05 10.13
CA ASN A 82 -21.36 16.38 9.55
C ASN A 82 -20.78 17.52 10.41
N ASP A 83 -19.59 17.31 10.99
CA ASP A 83 -18.91 18.28 11.85
C ASP A 83 -17.75 18.93 11.05
N ASP A 84 -18.06 19.99 10.33
CA ASP A 84 -17.12 20.73 9.49
C ASP A 84 -16.02 21.40 10.32
N ASP A 85 -16.33 21.92 11.50
CA ASP A 85 -15.35 22.61 12.35
C ASP A 85 -14.32 21.60 12.89
N GLN A 86 -14.75 20.41 13.30
CA GLN A 86 -13.86 19.33 13.67
C GLN A 86 -13.02 18.87 12.47
N PHE A 87 -13.61 18.76 11.28
CA PHE A 87 -12.88 18.41 10.06
C PHE A 87 -11.75 19.40 9.76
N ILE A 88 -12.01 20.71 9.81
CA ILE A 88 -11.02 21.76 9.55
C ILE A 88 -9.89 21.70 10.59
N LYS A 89 -10.23 21.51 11.87
CA LYS A 89 -9.26 21.35 12.95
C LYS A 89 -8.38 20.13 12.73
N LEU A 90 -8.97 18.98 12.40
CA LEU A 90 -8.23 17.73 12.13
C LEU A 90 -7.32 17.87 10.90
N PHE A 91 -7.76 18.56 9.85
CA PHE A 91 -6.93 18.85 8.69
C PHE A 91 -5.71 19.72 9.07
N SER A 92 -5.93 20.79 9.81
CA SER A 92 -4.85 21.69 10.30
C SER A 92 -3.84 20.95 11.17
N VAL A 93 -4.32 20.06 12.06
CA VAL A 93 -3.46 19.20 12.90
C VAL A 93 -2.70 18.19 12.04
N SER A 94 -3.34 17.60 11.02
CA SER A 94 -2.66 16.63 10.14
C SER A 94 -1.48 17.25 9.39
N ILE A 95 -1.56 18.54 9.01
CA ILE A 95 -0.43 19.28 8.44
C ILE A 95 0.67 19.45 9.48
N GLY A 96 0.32 19.84 10.71
CA GLY A 96 1.30 19.95 11.81
C GLY A 96 2.03 18.65 12.09
N VAL A 97 1.30 17.54 12.18
CA VAL A 97 1.86 16.18 12.34
C VAL A 97 2.81 15.85 11.19
N GLN A 98 2.41 16.17 9.96
CA GLN A 98 3.20 15.88 8.78
C GLN A 98 4.51 16.68 8.74
N ILE A 99 4.49 17.94 9.19
CA ILE A 99 5.70 18.75 9.33
C ILE A 99 6.67 18.12 10.35
N ILE A 100 6.17 17.68 11.50
CA ILE A 100 7.01 17.05 12.54
C ILE A 100 7.67 15.79 11.97
N ILE A 101 6.89 14.90 11.35
CA ILE A 101 7.40 13.61 10.82
C ILE A 101 8.39 13.87 9.68
N SER A 102 8.08 14.81 8.78
CA SER A 102 8.97 15.19 7.69
C SER A 102 10.30 15.76 8.19
N SER A 103 10.28 16.53 9.27
CA SER A 103 11.50 17.08 9.90
C SER A 103 12.36 15.98 10.51
N VAL A 104 11.75 15.02 11.22
CA VAL A 104 12.47 13.85 11.77
C VAL A 104 13.05 13.00 10.64
N PHE A 105 12.26 12.75 9.59
CA PHE A 105 12.75 12.03 8.42
C PHE A 105 13.95 12.73 7.77
N LEU A 106 13.85 14.05 7.56
CA LEU A 106 14.93 14.85 6.97
C LEU A 106 16.22 14.74 7.78
N LEU A 107 16.14 14.84 9.10
CA LEU A 107 17.30 14.69 9.99
C LEU A 107 17.93 13.30 9.84
N LEU A 108 17.12 12.23 9.82
CA LEU A 108 17.62 10.86 9.65
C LEU A 108 18.21 10.64 8.26
N ALA A 109 17.60 11.19 7.22
CA ALA A 109 18.08 11.09 5.85
C ALA A 109 19.43 11.82 5.68
N GLU A 110 19.56 13.06 6.19
CA GLU A 110 20.77 13.84 6.05
C GLU A 110 21.93 13.36 6.96
N THR A 111 21.64 12.56 7.99
CA THR A 111 22.66 12.00 8.87
C THR A 111 22.97 10.55 8.48
N ILE A 112 22.12 9.61 8.90
CA ILE A 112 22.33 8.17 8.71
C ILE A 112 22.25 7.80 7.23
N GLY A 113 21.28 8.32 6.50
CA GLY A 113 21.05 7.98 5.12
C GLY A 113 22.19 8.48 4.20
N LEU A 114 22.62 9.72 4.40
CA LEU A 114 23.74 10.31 3.63
C LEU A 114 25.06 9.57 3.92
N TRP A 115 25.31 9.24 5.19
CA TRP A 115 26.45 8.41 5.57
C TRP A 115 26.39 7.04 4.86
N PHE A 116 25.22 6.37 4.87
CA PHE A 116 25.04 5.07 4.25
C PHE A 116 25.30 5.10 2.73
N VAL A 117 24.75 6.09 2.03
CA VAL A 117 24.93 6.24 0.58
C VAL A 117 26.39 6.47 0.21
N ASN A 118 27.13 7.27 1.00
CA ASN A 118 28.51 7.62 0.67
C ASN A 118 29.56 6.58 1.13
N THR A 119 29.21 5.70 2.09
CA THR A 119 30.22 4.77 2.68
C THR A 119 29.91 3.29 2.48
N GLN A 120 28.61 2.92 2.35
CA GLN A 120 28.21 1.51 2.31
C GLN A 120 27.80 1.05 0.89
N LEU A 121 27.47 1.97 0.00
CA LEU A 121 27.09 1.62 -1.37
C LEU A 121 28.30 1.57 -2.26
N THR A 122 28.39 0.51 -3.07
CA THR A 122 29.45 0.36 -4.08
C THR A 122 29.06 1.11 -5.35
N ILE A 123 29.47 2.37 -5.44
CA ILE A 123 29.15 3.28 -6.54
C ILE A 123 30.47 3.71 -7.22
N PRO A 124 30.52 3.75 -8.57
CA PRO A 124 31.68 4.27 -9.28
C PRO A 124 32.03 5.70 -8.84
N ALA A 125 33.29 5.98 -8.55
CA ALA A 125 33.73 7.29 -8.03
C ALA A 125 33.33 8.46 -8.97
N GLU A 126 33.35 8.24 -10.28
CA GLU A 126 32.94 9.22 -11.30
C GLU A 126 31.44 9.59 -11.23
N ARG A 127 30.60 8.70 -10.67
CA ARG A 127 29.14 8.89 -10.56
C ARG A 127 28.70 9.34 -9.16
N MET A 128 29.64 9.51 -8.20
CA MET A 128 29.29 9.86 -6.82
C MET A 128 28.57 11.21 -6.70
N LEU A 129 28.97 12.22 -7.48
CA LEU A 129 28.29 13.52 -7.52
C LEU A 129 26.84 13.35 -8.00
N ALA A 130 26.62 12.64 -9.12
CA ALA A 130 25.29 12.37 -9.64
C ALA A 130 24.45 11.58 -8.64
N THR A 131 25.04 10.61 -7.94
CA THR A 131 24.40 9.81 -6.89
C THR A 131 23.91 10.67 -5.74
N ASN A 132 24.72 11.61 -5.25
CA ASN A 132 24.30 12.53 -4.18
C ASN A 132 23.18 13.45 -4.65
N ILE A 133 23.20 13.96 -5.88
CA ILE A 133 22.09 14.77 -6.44
C ILE A 133 20.80 13.93 -6.54
N VAL A 134 20.89 12.68 -6.99
CA VAL A 134 19.75 11.75 -7.02
C VAL A 134 19.22 11.50 -5.61
N TYR A 135 20.10 11.32 -4.63
CA TYR A 135 19.72 11.11 -3.23
C TYR A 135 18.98 12.32 -2.68
N GLN A 136 19.50 13.52 -2.85
CA GLN A 136 18.84 14.77 -2.42
C GLN A 136 17.49 14.97 -3.13
N SER A 137 17.43 14.67 -4.43
CA SER A 137 16.19 14.71 -5.19
C SER A 137 15.17 13.70 -4.64
N ALA A 138 15.60 12.49 -4.29
CA ALA A 138 14.74 11.47 -3.70
C ALA A 138 14.19 11.91 -2.33
N ILE A 139 15.02 12.55 -1.48
CA ILE A 139 14.57 13.13 -0.21
C ILE A 139 13.50 14.20 -0.46
N LEU A 140 13.73 15.13 -1.39
CA LEU A 140 12.77 16.19 -1.72
C LEU A 140 11.45 15.62 -2.24
N VAL A 141 11.50 14.62 -3.12
CA VAL A 141 10.31 13.90 -3.62
C VAL A 141 9.55 13.27 -2.46
N PHE A 142 10.25 12.63 -1.52
CA PHE A 142 9.62 12.00 -0.37
C PHE A 142 8.97 13.03 0.57
N LEU A 143 9.64 14.14 0.87
CA LEU A 143 9.09 15.23 1.68
C LEU A 143 7.83 15.83 1.04
N LEU A 144 7.86 16.11 -0.26
CA LEU A 144 6.69 16.59 -1.01
C LEU A 144 5.54 15.56 -0.98
N THR A 145 5.86 14.27 -1.09
CA THR A 145 4.88 13.19 -0.99
C THR A 145 4.25 13.13 0.41
N MET A 146 5.05 13.34 1.44
CA MET A 146 4.58 13.44 2.83
C MET A 146 3.61 14.62 2.98
N ILE A 147 3.96 15.80 2.51
CA ILE A 147 3.10 17.00 2.53
C ILE A 147 1.80 16.77 1.74
N THR A 148 1.85 16.00 0.66
CA THR A 148 0.67 15.67 -0.16
C THR A 148 -0.32 14.73 0.56
N SER A 149 0.14 13.96 1.55
CA SER A 149 -0.64 12.91 2.21
C SER A 149 -1.97 13.39 2.83
N PRO A 150 -2.04 14.49 3.62
CA PRO A 150 -3.30 15.02 4.14
C PRO A 150 -4.29 15.41 3.03
N TYR A 151 -3.81 16.07 1.98
CA TYR A 151 -4.64 16.50 0.84
C TYR A 151 -5.23 15.30 0.08
N ASN A 152 -4.42 14.26 -0.14
CA ASN A 152 -4.90 13.03 -0.74
C ASN A 152 -5.95 12.34 0.15
N ALA A 153 -5.75 12.33 1.47
CA ALA A 153 -6.72 11.78 2.42
C ALA A 153 -8.06 12.52 2.38
N VAL A 154 -8.08 13.85 2.18
CA VAL A 154 -9.30 14.64 1.96
C VAL A 154 -10.05 14.17 0.71
N ILE A 155 -9.38 14.08 -0.44
CA ILE A 155 -9.99 13.66 -1.71
C ILE A 155 -10.64 12.28 -1.56
N ILE A 156 -9.97 11.34 -0.89
CA ILE A 156 -10.49 10.00 -0.62
C ILE A 156 -11.66 10.05 0.37
N ALA A 157 -11.58 10.87 1.41
CA ALA A 157 -12.64 11.00 2.42
C ALA A 157 -13.93 11.60 1.85
N TYR A 158 -13.82 12.53 0.90
CA TYR A 158 -14.96 13.05 0.12
C TYR A 158 -15.37 12.11 -1.02
N GLU A 159 -14.72 10.94 -1.16
CA GLU A 159 -15.02 9.92 -2.17
C GLU A 159 -14.88 10.42 -3.62
N LYS A 160 -14.02 11.40 -3.86
CA LYS A 160 -13.72 11.94 -5.19
C LYS A 160 -12.70 11.08 -5.94
N MET A 161 -12.99 9.77 -6.09
CA MET A 161 -12.06 8.79 -6.66
C MET A 161 -11.70 9.09 -8.11
N HIS A 162 -12.57 9.81 -8.85
CA HIS A 162 -12.27 10.26 -10.21
C HIS A 162 -11.12 11.27 -10.24
N ILE A 163 -11.06 12.23 -9.29
CA ILE A 163 -9.96 13.20 -9.17
C ILE A 163 -8.66 12.45 -8.84
N PHE A 164 -8.71 11.55 -7.84
CA PHE A 164 -7.58 10.71 -7.48
C PHE A 164 -7.07 9.88 -8.67
N ALA A 165 -7.97 9.30 -9.47
CA ALA A 165 -7.63 8.54 -10.66
C ALA A 165 -6.97 9.41 -11.73
N ILE A 166 -7.53 10.58 -12.04
CA ILE A 166 -6.99 11.51 -13.04
C ILE A 166 -5.58 11.98 -12.65
N ILE A 167 -5.39 12.45 -11.41
CA ILE A 167 -4.07 12.90 -10.93
C ILE A 167 -3.06 11.76 -11.00
N SER A 168 -3.45 10.53 -10.64
CA SER A 168 -2.57 9.36 -10.72
C SER A 168 -2.18 9.00 -12.15
N ILE A 169 -3.11 9.11 -13.11
CA ILE A 169 -2.85 8.87 -14.54
C ILE A 169 -1.94 9.96 -15.09
N VAL A 170 -2.21 11.23 -14.80
CA VAL A 170 -1.35 12.36 -15.18
C VAL A 170 0.07 12.16 -14.64
N ASN A 171 0.22 11.72 -13.39
CA ASN A 171 1.53 11.41 -12.81
C ASN A 171 2.33 10.42 -13.67
N VAL A 172 1.71 9.33 -14.11
CA VAL A 172 2.44 8.30 -14.88
C VAL A 172 2.79 8.80 -16.28
N PHE A 173 1.91 9.60 -16.91
CA PHE A 173 2.23 10.27 -18.19
C PHE A 173 3.37 11.26 -18.03
N LEU A 174 3.38 12.07 -16.97
CA LEU A 174 4.49 12.99 -16.68
C LEU A 174 5.80 12.23 -16.46
N LYS A 175 5.78 11.12 -15.69
CA LYS A 175 6.95 10.27 -15.47
C LYS A 175 7.48 9.66 -16.77
N LEU A 176 6.59 9.23 -17.66
CA LEU A 176 7.00 8.77 -18.99
C LEU A 176 7.60 9.91 -19.81
N GLY A 177 6.98 11.09 -19.79
CA GLY A 177 7.47 12.28 -20.49
C GLY A 177 8.87 12.69 -20.04
N ILE A 178 9.11 12.76 -18.72
CA ILE A 178 10.45 13.10 -18.20
C ILE A 178 11.50 12.02 -18.49
N ALA A 179 11.09 10.74 -18.62
CA ALA A 179 12.00 9.68 -19.01
C ALA A 179 12.53 9.89 -20.45
N TYR A 180 11.72 10.40 -21.36
CA TYR A 180 12.16 10.83 -22.69
C TYR A 180 12.96 12.14 -22.64
N LEU A 181 12.50 13.14 -21.88
CA LEU A 181 13.19 14.44 -21.77
C LEU A 181 14.59 14.29 -21.17
N ALA A 182 14.80 13.33 -20.30
CA ALA A 182 16.12 13.06 -19.73
C ALA A 182 17.19 12.70 -20.78
N SER A 183 16.77 12.20 -21.96
CA SER A 183 17.71 11.87 -23.05
C SER A 183 18.40 13.09 -23.67
N ILE A 184 17.86 14.30 -23.48
CA ILE A 184 18.35 15.54 -24.09
C ILE A 184 19.45 16.19 -23.25
N GLY A 185 19.54 15.86 -21.95
CA GLY A 185 20.48 16.50 -21.04
C GLY A 185 21.91 15.99 -21.14
N PRO A 186 22.89 16.79 -20.70
CA PRO A 186 24.30 16.40 -20.64
C PRO A 186 24.53 15.25 -19.67
N ASP A 187 23.91 15.28 -18.50
CA ASP A 187 23.83 14.15 -17.56
C ASP A 187 22.38 13.73 -17.39
N ARG A 188 22.04 12.58 -17.98
CA ARG A 188 20.68 12.05 -18.06
C ARG A 188 20.12 11.70 -16.69
N LEU A 189 20.97 11.17 -15.78
CA LEU A 189 20.59 10.77 -14.45
C LEU A 189 20.21 11.99 -13.58
N ILE A 190 21.05 13.03 -13.60
CA ILE A 190 20.81 14.28 -12.86
C ILE A 190 19.54 14.97 -13.38
N LEU A 191 19.39 15.08 -14.70
CA LEU A 191 18.21 15.72 -15.30
C LEU A 191 16.93 14.95 -14.95
N TYR A 192 16.96 13.61 -15.03
CA TYR A 192 15.82 12.79 -14.64
C TYR A 192 15.43 12.98 -13.16
N ALA A 193 16.41 13.03 -12.26
CA ALA A 193 16.18 13.24 -10.85
C ALA A 193 15.54 14.63 -10.58
N ALA A 194 16.08 15.70 -11.19
CA ALA A 194 15.54 17.04 -11.06
C ALA A 194 14.10 17.15 -11.62
N LEU A 195 13.86 16.58 -12.80
CA LEU A 195 12.51 16.56 -13.40
C LEU A 195 11.51 15.74 -12.55
N THR A 196 11.96 14.70 -11.86
CA THR A 196 11.12 13.93 -10.94
C THR A 196 10.66 14.80 -9.74
N VAL A 197 11.51 15.67 -9.22
CA VAL A 197 11.14 16.65 -8.18
C VAL A 197 10.08 17.62 -8.73
N LEU A 198 10.26 18.13 -9.94
CA LEU A 198 9.29 19.01 -10.59
C LEU A 198 7.91 18.33 -10.76
N VAL A 199 7.89 17.09 -11.23
CA VAL A 199 6.65 16.31 -11.34
C VAL A 199 5.98 16.16 -9.98
N GLN A 200 6.74 15.82 -8.93
CA GLN A 200 6.16 15.69 -7.59
C GLN A 200 5.62 17.02 -7.06
N LEU A 201 6.26 18.14 -7.36
CA LEU A 201 5.76 19.46 -7.03
C LEU A 201 4.42 19.75 -7.71
N ILE A 202 4.30 19.47 -9.02
CA ILE A 202 3.05 19.62 -9.78
C ILE A 202 1.94 18.76 -9.15
N LEU A 203 2.25 17.53 -8.74
CA LEU A 203 1.28 16.65 -8.08
C LEU A 203 0.85 17.21 -6.72
N THR A 204 1.79 17.68 -5.91
CA THR A 204 1.49 18.29 -4.62
C THR A 204 0.55 19.48 -4.76
N LEU A 205 0.83 20.36 -5.74
CA LEU A 205 -0.02 21.51 -6.04
C LEU A 205 -1.41 21.07 -6.56
N SER A 206 -1.48 20.04 -7.39
CA SER A 206 -2.74 19.51 -7.91
C SER A 206 -3.60 18.92 -6.77
N TYR A 207 -3.02 18.07 -5.91
CA TYR A 207 -3.73 17.52 -4.75
C TYR A 207 -4.18 18.61 -3.78
N SER A 208 -3.32 19.59 -3.50
CA SER A 208 -3.64 20.72 -2.64
C SER A 208 -4.81 21.53 -3.20
N HIS A 209 -4.73 21.93 -4.47
CA HIS A 209 -5.77 22.70 -5.13
C HIS A 209 -7.15 22.03 -5.08
N TYR A 210 -7.23 20.76 -5.54
CA TYR A 210 -8.50 20.02 -5.53
C TYR A 210 -9.02 19.71 -4.11
N SER A 211 -8.11 19.48 -3.16
CA SER A 211 -8.50 19.23 -1.76
C SER A 211 -9.13 20.47 -1.13
N LEU A 212 -8.53 21.65 -1.34
CA LEU A 212 -9.02 22.91 -0.77
C LEU A 212 -10.38 23.33 -1.36
N GLN A 213 -10.67 22.95 -2.60
CA GLN A 213 -11.98 23.20 -3.22
C GLN A 213 -13.14 22.39 -2.62
N GLN A 214 -12.88 21.35 -1.78
CA GLN A 214 -13.95 20.55 -1.19
C GLN A 214 -14.68 21.26 -0.04
N ASN A 215 -14.03 22.21 0.59
CA ASN A 215 -14.62 23.02 1.64
C ASN A 215 -13.88 24.36 1.70
N ASP A 216 -14.55 25.46 1.39
CA ASP A 216 -13.97 26.82 1.33
C ASP A 216 -13.39 27.31 2.66
N LYS A 217 -13.77 26.68 3.77
CA LYS A 217 -13.24 26.99 5.10
C LYS A 217 -11.90 26.32 5.40
N ILE A 218 -11.46 25.34 4.57
CA ILE A 218 -10.16 24.69 4.79
C ILE A 218 -9.03 25.71 4.57
N SER A 219 -8.22 25.88 5.61
CA SER A 219 -7.08 26.81 5.61
C SER A 219 -5.78 26.04 5.83
N ILE A 220 -4.72 26.43 5.11
CA ILE A 220 -3.37 25.85 5.27
C ILE A 220 -2.70 26.50 6.50
N LYS A 221 -3.26 26.26 7.67
CA LYS A 221 -2.68 26.73 8.94
C LYS A 221 -2.33 25.51 9.79
N PRO A 222 -1.04 25.17 9.98
CA PRO A 222 -0.67 24.07 10.86
C PRO A 222 -1.14 24.36 12.28
N CYS A 223 -1.76 23.38 12.91
CA CYS A 223 -2.19 23.44 14.30
C CYS A 223 -1.50 22.32 15.08
N PHE A 224 -1.01 22.65 16.27
CA PHE A 224 -0.27 21.71 17.12
C PHE A 224 -1.06 21.39 18.41
N ASP A 225 -2.33 20.98 18.25
CA ASP A 225 -3.13 20.48 19.37
C ASP A 225 -2.57 19.14 19.85
N LYS A 226 -1.89 19.16 21.00
CA LYS A 226 -1.19 18.01 21.57
C LYS A 226 -2.10 16.81 21.78
N ALA A 227 -3.35 17.01 22.20
CA ALA A 227 -4.28 15.91 22.46
C ALA A 227 -4.64 15.18 21.16
N ILE A 228 -4.99 15.91 20.12
CA ILE A 228 -5.32 15.36 18.80
C ILE A 228 -4.08 14.73 18.16
N ILE A 229 -2.91 15.36 18.25
CA ILE A 229 -1.65 14.82 17.73
C ILE A 229 -1.36 13.46 18.38
N MET A 230 -1.45 13.38 19.72
CA MET A 230 -1.18 12.12 20.45
C MET A 230 -2.15 11.01 20.04
N ASP A 231 -3.44 11.32 19.87
CA ASP A 231 -4.44 10.35 19.41
C ASP A 231 -4.18 9.88 17.97
N MET A 232 -3.92 10.82 17.05
CA MET A 232 -3.58 10.51 15.65
C MET A 232 -2.28 9.70 15.52
N MET A 233 -1.24 10.08 16.26
CA MET A 233 0.04 9.35 16.26
C MET A 233 -0.09 7.99 16.94
N GLY A 234 -0.86 7.87 18.01
CA GLY A 234 -1.14 6.60 18.67
C GLY A 234 -1.84 5.60 17.74
N PHE A 235 -2.87 6.05 17.02
CA PHE A 235 -3.53 5.24 16.01
C PHE A 235 -2.59 4.86 14.85
N SER A 236 -1.87 5.84 14.31
CA SER A 236 -0.94 5.61 13.20
C SER A 236 0.25 4.76 13.59
N GLY A 237 0.75 4.88 14.82
CA GLY A 237 1.83 4.07 15.36
C GLY A 237 1.48 2.58 15.43
N TRP A 238 0.25 2.23 15.83
CA TRP A 238 -0.18 0.83 15.79
C TRP A 238 -0.37 0.31 14.37
N ASN A 239 -0.83 1.14 13.43
CA ASN A 239 -0.85 0.80 12.00
C ASN A 239 0.56 0.56 11.45
N LEU A 240 1.52 1.42 11.86
CA LEU A 240 2.92 1.28 11.51
C LEU A 240 3.48 -0.07 11.96
N PHE A 241 3.21 -0.45 13.21
CA PHE A 241 3.64 -1.74 13.75
C PHE A 241 3.09 -2.93 12.94
N GLY A 242 1.81 -2.87 12.56
CA GLY A 242 1.20 -3.89 11.70
C GLY A 242 1.83 -3.95 10.30
N SER A 243 2.11 -2.79 9.71
CA SER A 243 2.76 -2.69 8.39
C SER A 243 4.19 -3.20 8.43
N LEU A 244 4.94 -2.89 9.51
CA LEU A 244 6.29 -3.42 9.73
C LEU A 244 6.27 -4.95 9.85
N ALA A 245 5.34 -5.53 10.59
CA ALA A 245 5.23 -6.99 10.73
C ALA A 245 4.94 -7.67 9.40
N HIS A 246 4.07 -7.06 8.57
CA HIS A 246 3.76 -7.57 7.22
C HIS A 246 4.99 -7.51 6.30
N THR A 247 5.71 -6.40 6.32
CA THR A 247 6.96 -6.22 5.56
C THR A 247 8.05 -7.17 6.04
N ALA A 248 8.21 -7.30 7.36
CA ALA A 248 9.16 -8.23 7.96
C ALA A 248 8.86 -9.69 7.60
N LYS A 249 7.58 -10.12 7.59
CA LYS A 249 7.19 -11.45 7.07
C LYS A 249 7.70 -11.64 5.64
N GLY A 250 7.45 -10.66 4.75
CA GLY A 250 7.84 -10.75 3.34
C GLY A 250 9.35 -10.86 3.13
N HIS A 251 10.11 -9.93 3.70
CA HIS A 251 11.57 -9.93 3.58
C HIS A 251 12.22 -11.06 4.41
N GLY A 252 11.69 -11.35 5.60
CA GLY A 252 12.19 -12.43 6.45
C GLY A 252 12.13 -13.79 5.78
N LEU A 253 11.00 -14.14 5.13
CA LEU A 253 10.90 -15.36 4.35
C LEU A 253 11.88 -15.40 3.17
N ASN A 254 12.16 -14.25 2.55
CA ASN A 254 13.14 -14.17 1.48
C ASN A 254 14.56 -14.45 1.97
N ILE A 255 14.91 -13.91 3.14
CA ILE A 255 16.20 -14.16 3.79
C ILE A 255 16.30 -15.64 4.20
N VAL A 256 15.27 -16.19 4.84
CA VAL A 256 15.27 -17.59 5.27
C VAL A 256 15.45 -18.53 4.07
N LEU A 257 14.73 -18.31 2.96
CA LEU A 257 14.94 -19.10 1.74
C LEU A 257 16.39 -19.01 1.21
N ASN A 258 16.97 -17.80 1.23
CA ASN A 258 18.33 -17.59 0.75
C ASN A 258 19.40 -18.24 1.66
N MET A 259 19.09 -18.45 2.95
CA MET A 259 19.99 -19.14 3.88
C MET A 259 20.13 -20.65 3.58
N PHE A 260 19.14 -21.26 2.95
CA PHE A 260 19.09 -22.70 2.72
C PHE A 260 19.21 -23.10 1.25
N PHE A 261 18.89 -22.17 0.32
CA PHE A 261 18.81 -22.45 -1.12
C PHE A 261 19.51 -21.37 -1.93
N ASP A 262 19.71 -21.65 -3.22
CA ASP A 262 20.30 -20.74 -4.18
C ASP A 262 19.39 -19.54 -4.53
N PRO A 263 19.92 -18.47 -5.15
CA PRO A 263 19.16 -17.30 -5.56
C PRO A 263 18.04 -17.59 -6.57
N GLY A 264 18.07 -18.74 -7.27
CA GLY A 264 17.03 -19.15 -8.23
C GLY A 264 15.70 -19.40 -7.53
N VAL A 265 15.71 -19.92 -6.28
CA VAL A 265 14.52 -20.09 -5.45
C VAL A 265 13.91 -18.73 -5.09
N ASN A 266 14.74 -17.74 -4.76
CA ASN A 266 14.27 -16.38 -4.50
C ASN A 266 13.70 -15.71 -5.75
N ALA A 267 14.26 -15.99 -6.92
CA ALA A 267 13.74 -15.53 -8.21
C ALA A 267 12.35 -16.12 -8.48
N ALA A 268 12.17 -17.43 -8.25
CA ALA A 268 10.86 -18.10 -8.36
C ALA A 268 9.81 -17.47 -7.46
N ARG A 269 10.19 -17.19 -6.20
CA ARG A 269 9.32 -16.48 -5.26
C ARG A 269 8.98 -15.06 -5.74
N GLY A 270 9.96 -14.34 -6.29
CA GLY A 270 9.76 -13.01 -6.87
C GLY A 270 8.69 -13.02 -7.97
N VAL A 271 8.76 -13.97 -8.89
CA VAL A 271 7.77 -14.19 -9.96
C VAL A 271 6.38 -14.45 -9.38
N ALA A 272 6.27 -15.37 -8.41
CA ALA A 272 4.99 -15.70 -7.78
C ALA A 272 4.33 -14.49 -7.11
N TYR A 273 5.11 -13.69 -6.40
CA TYR A 273 4.59 -12.47 -5.74
C TYR A 273 4.25 -11.35 -6.74
N GLN A 274 4.88 -11.33 -7.90
CA GLN A 274 4.53 -10.39 -8.97
C GLN A 274 3.16 -10.73 -9.59
N VAL A 275 2.91 -12.01 -9.87
CA VAL A 275 1.59 -12.49 -10.30
C VAL A 275 0.52 -12.16 -9.26
N MET A 276 0.77 -12.49 -7.99
CA MET A 276 -0.13 -12.18 -6.87
C MET A 276 -0.46 -10.68 -6.82
N THR A 277 0.54 -9.80 -6.95
CA THR A 277 0.32 -8.35 -6.90
C THR A 277 -0.58 -7.88 -8.03
N GLY A 278 -0.42 -8.44 -9.23
CA GLY A 278 -1.29 -8.16 -10.36
C GLY A 278 -2.75 -8.50 -10.04
N VAL A 279 -3.00 -9.72 -9.59
CA VAL A 279 -4.36 -10.21 -9.27
C VAL A 279 -4.97 -9.48 -8.07
N THR A 280 -4.21 -9.27 -6.99
CA THR A 280 -4.72 -8.61 -5.79
C THR A 280 -5.10 -7.14 -6.02
N SER A 281 -4.48 -6.48 -6.99
CA SER A 281 -4.79 -5.08 -7.33
C SER A 281 -6.27 -4.88 -7.67
N PHE A 282 -6.94 -5.88 -8.24
CA PHE A 282 -8.36 -5.78 -8.60
C PHE A 282 -9.25 -5.64 -7.37
N PHE A 283 -9.14 -6.54 -6.40
CA PHE A 283 -10.00 -6.45 -5.22
C PHE A 283 -9.56 -5.35 -4.24
N HIS A 284 -8.27 -5.00 -4.18
CA HIS A 284 -7.80 -3.88 -3.36
C HIS A 284 -8.38 -2.53 -3.80
N ASN A 285 -8.52 -2.28 -5.10
CA ASN A 285 -9.17 -1.07 -5.59
C ASN A 285 -10.65 -1.00 -5.17
N PHE A 286 -11.37 -2.11 -5.25
CA PHE A 286 -12.75 -2.21 -4.75
C PHE A 286 -12.84 -1.93 -3.25
N GLN A 287 -11.96 -2.54 -2.44
CA GLN A 287 -11.92 -2.33 -0.99
C GLN A 287 -11.59 -0.89 -0.63
N THR A 288 -10.68 -0.26 -1.37
CA THR A 288 -10.32 1.16 -1.19
C THR A 288 -11.50 2.08 -1.45
N ALA A 289 -12.28 1.82 -2.50
CA ALA A 289 -13.48 2.60 -2.83
C ALA A 289 -14.58 2.51 -1.76
N ALA A 290 -14.69 1.35 -1.10
CA ALA A 290 -15.72 1.08 -0.11
C ALA A 290 -15.34 1.52 1.32
N ARG A 291 -14.05 1.61 1.64
CA ARG A 291 -13.53 1.91 2.98
C ARG A 291 -14.10 3.19 3.62
N PRO A 292 -14.22 4.34 2.93
CA PRO A 292 -14.78 5.54 3.52
C PRO A 292 -16.21 5.35 4.05
N GLN A 293 -17.03 4.56 3.35
CA GLN A 293 -18.40 4.28 3.75
C GLN A 293 -18.49 3.44 5.03
N VAL A 294 -17.59 2.46 5.19
CA VAL A 294 -17.51 1.65 6.42
C VAL A 294 -17.24 2.54 7.63
N ILE A 295 -16.30 3.48 7.51
CA ILE A 295 -15.93 4.40 8.59
C ILE A 295 -17.05 5.41 8.88
N LYS A 296 -17.73 5.93 7.84
CA LYS A 296 -18.86 6.85 7.98
C LYS A 296 -20.04 6.20 8.68
N TYR A 297 -20.39 4.96 8.34
CA TYR A 297 -21.45 4.23 9.05
C TYR A 297 -21.12 4.05 10.54
N TYR A 298 -19.86 3.78 10.87
CA TYR A 298 -19.43 3.74 12.27
C TYR A 298 -19.62 5.09 12.98
N ALA A 299 -19.21 6.19 12.34
CA ALA A 299 -19.32 7.54 12.88
C ALA A 299 -20.80 7.98 13.08
N GLN A 300 -21.72 7.41 12.29
CA GLN A 300 -23.17 7.60 12.39
C GLN A 300 -23.85 6.60 13.35
N GLU A 301 -23.06 5.82 14.09
CA GLU A 301 -23.54 4.77 15.02
C GLU A 301 -24.38 3.66 14.34
N ASN A 302 -24.35 3.58 13.01
CA ASN A 302 -25.08 2.57 12.24
C ASN A 302 -24.24 1.30 12.07
N ILE A 303 -24.02 0.60 13.19
CA ILE A 303 -23.16 -0.61 13.24
C ILE A 303 -23.72 -1.73 12.36
N THR A 304 -25.05 -1.84 12.27
CA THR A 304 -25.69 -2.90 11.47
C THR A 304 -25.35 -2.77 9.98
N GLU A 305 -25.47 -1.57 9.39
CA GLU A 305 -25.13 -1.35 8.00
C GLU A 305 -23.60 -1.41 7.75
N MET A 306 -22.79 -0.97 8.72
CA MET A 306 -21.33 -1.12 8.67
C MET A 306 -20.94 -2.59 8.54
N LEU A 307 -21.50 -3.48 9.37
CA LEU A 307 -21.21 -4.92 9.34
C LEU A 307 -21.73 -5.57 8.04
N LYS A 308 -22.95 -5.26 7.60
CA LYS A 308 -23.48 -5.73 6.32
C LYS A 308 -22.61 -5.33 5.14
N LEU A 309 -22.15 -4.06 5.11
CA LEU A 309 -21.27 -3.57 4.07
C LEU A 309 -19.92 -4.32 4.08
N SER A 310 -19.31 -4.51 5.25
CA SER A 310 -18.07 -5.27 5.40
C SER A 310 -18.21 -6.72 4.90
N ASN A 311 -19.32 -7.40 5.22
CA ASN A 311 -19.59 -8.75 4.72
C ASN A 311 -19.71 -8.78 3.20
N ARG A 312 -20.42 -7.80 2.60
CA ARG A 312 -20.50 -7.65 1.14
C ARG A 312 -19.14 -7.42 0.50
N ILE A 313 -18.32 -6.52 1.09
CA ILE A 313 -16.96 -6.25 0.60
C ILE A 313 -16.12 -7.54 0.65
N SER A 314 -16.21 -8.31 1.73
CA SER A 314 -15.51 -9.60 1.87
C SER A 314 -15.91 -10.57 0.76
N LYS A 315 -17.22 -10.77 0.56
CA LYS A 315 -17.76 -11.69 -0.45
C LYS A 315 -17.38 -11.27 -1.87
N PHE A 316 -17.58 -10.01 -2.23
CA PHE A 316 -17.20 -9.52 -3.56
C PHE A 316 -15.69 -9.55 -3.80
N SER A 317 -14.86 -9.27 -2.78
CA SER A 317 -13.41 -9.39 -2.91
C SER A 317 -12.99 -10.83 -3.23
N PHE A 318 -13.58 -11.82 -2.55
CA PHE A 318 -13.34 -13.22 -2.83
C PHE A 318 -13.78 -13.62 -4.24
N MET A 319 -14.99 -13.21 -4.67
CA MET A 319 -15.49 -13.47 -6.01
C MET A 319 -14.60 -12.88 -7.10
N LEU A 320 -14.18 -11.62 -6.93
CA LEU A 320 -13.26 -10.95 -7.86
C LEU A 320 -11.91 -11.66 -7.94
N LEU A 321 -11.38 -12.07 -6.80
CA LEU A 321 -10.13 -12.82 -6.75
C LEU A 321 -10.27 -14.19 -7.43
N TRP A 322 -11.36 -14.92 -7.14
CA TRP A 322 -11.63 -16.24 -7.69
C TRP A 322 -11.72 -16.28 -9.22
N ILE A 323 -12.26 -15.21 -9.83
CA ILE A 323 -12.33 -15.09 -11.30
C ILE A 323 -10.93 -15.14 -11.94
N PHE A 324 -9.91 -14.57 -11.30
CA PHE A 324 -8.54 -14.56 -11.80
C PHE A 324 -7.72 -15.75 -11.29
N ASP A 325 -7.88 -16.12 -10.02
CA ASP A 325 -7.09 -17.19 -9.42
C ASP A 325 -7.45 -18.57 -9.98
N LEU A 326 -8.74 -18.83 -10.19
CA LEU A 326 -9.16 -20.13 -10.68
C LEU A 326 -8.51 -20.53 -12.03
N PRO A 327 -8.56 -19.70 -13.08
CA PRO A 327 -7.82 -19.99 -14.31
C PRO A 327 -6.31 -20.11 -14.09
N LEU A 328 -5.71 -19.20 -13.30
CA LEU A 328 -4.27 -19.19 -13.07
C LEU A 328 -3.78 -20.43 -12.32
N LEU A 329 -4.55 -20.95 -11.36
CA LEU A 329 -4.19 -22.17 -10.64
C LEU A 329 -4.04 -23.39 -11.56
N PHE A 330 -4.82 -23.45 -12.63
CA PHE A 330 -4.74 -24.55 -13.62
C PHE A 330 -3.75 -24.27 -14.75
N THR A 331 -3.42 -23.02 -15.02
CA THR A 331 -2.60 -22.62 -16.17
C THR A 331 -1.32 -21.90 -15.77
N ALA A 332 -0.89 -21.98 -14.50
CA ALA A 332 0.28 -21.23 -14.00
C ALA A 332 1.55 -21.54 -14.82
N ASP A 333 1.80 -22.81 -15.13
CA ASP A 333 2.95 -23.23 -15.95
C ASP A 333 2.92 -22.56 -17.33
N TYR A 334 1.77 -22.64 -18.01
CA TYR A 334 1.60 -22.06 -19.34
C TYR A 334 1.70 -20.53 -19.31
N PHE A 335 1.04 -19.89 -18.35
CA PHE A 335 1.04 -18.43 -18.21
C PHE A 335 2.45 -17.89 -17.95
N ILE A 336 3.18 -18.48 -17.00
CA ILE A 336 4.52 -18.04 -16.63
C ILE A 336 5.52 -18.35 -17.73
N SER A 337 5.41 -19.51 -18.40
CA SER A 337 6.26 -19.84 -19.54
C SER A 337 6.03 -18.91 -20.73
N LEU A 338 4.78 -18.53 -21.01
CA LEU A 338 4.45 -17.55 -22.05
C LEU A 338 5.04 -16.17 -21.71
N TRP A 339 5.04 -15.81 -20.42
CA TRP A 339 5.53 -14.50 -19.96
C TRP A 339 7.06 -14.41 -19.93
N LEU A 340 7.74 -15.44 -19.38
CA LEU A 340 9.19 -15.41 -19.13
C LEU A 340 10.01 -16.24 -20.14
N GLY A 341 9.36 -17.07 -20.94
CA GLY A 341 10.04 -17.94 -21.91
C GLY A 341 10.97 -18.96 -21.25
N GLU A 342 12.10 -19.24 -21.90
CA GLU A 342 13.10 -20.22 -21.45
C GLU A 342 13.81 -19.84 -20.13
N LYS A 343 13.69 -18.60 -19.69
CA LYS A 343 14.31 -18.11 -18.43
C LYS A 343 13.40 -18.27 -17.20
N MET A 344 12.33 -19.05 -17.32
CA MET A 344 11.41 -19.29 -16.21
C MET A 344 12.11 -20.11 -15.10
N PRO A 345 12.12 -19.62 -13.84
CA PRO A 345 12.58 -20.42 -12.71
C PRO A 345 11.67 -21.65 -12.50
N THR A 346 12.23 -22.82 -12.32
CA THR A 346 11.52 -24.10 -12.25
C THR A 346 10.42 -24.16 -11.18
N LEU A 347 10.67 -23.51 -10.03
CA LEU A 347 9.70 -23.48 -8.91
C LEU A 347 8.65 -22.37 -9.03
N ALA A 348 8.72 -21.48 -10.04
CA ALA A 348 7.84 -20.34 -10.16
C ALA A 348 6.35 -20.72 -10.27
N PRO A 349 5.93 -21.72 -11.06
CA PRO A 349 4.52 -22.15 -11.11
C PRO A 349 4.02 -22.70 -9.76
N THR A 350 4.78 -23.60 -9.14
CA THR A 350 4.42 -24.19 -7.83
C THR A 350 4.29 -23.11 -6.77
N PHE A 351 5.23 -22.19 -6.70
CA PHE A 351 5.20 -21.06 -5.76
C PHE A 351 4.00 -20.14 -6.04
N THR A 352 3.69 -19.91 -7.32
CA THR A 352 2.53 -19.10 -7.71
C THR A 352 1.24 -19.74 -7.21
N ASN A 353 1.04 -21.05 -7.41
CA ASN A 353 -0.14 -21.75 -6.94
C ASN A 353 -0.29 -21.66 -5.41
N ILE A 354 0.78 -21.88 -4.64
CA ILE A 354 0.73 -21.79 -3.17
C ILE A 354 0.39 -20.36 -2.72
N VAL A 355 0.98 -19.35 -3.37
CA VAL A 355 0.76 -17.94 -3.05
C VAL A 355 -0.67 -17.52 -3.41
N LEU A 356 -1.22 -17.94 -4.56
CA LEU A 356 -2.60 -17.64 -4.95
C LEU A 356 -3.60 -18.26 -3.96
N ILE A 357 -3.43 -19.53 -3.57
CA ILE A 357 -4.27 -20.17 -2.55
C ILE A 357 -4.18 -19.45 -1.21
N THR A 358 -2.97 -19.03 -0.80
CA THR A 358 -2.79 -18.22 0.42
C THR A 358 -3.57 -16.91 0.32
N THR A 359 -3.54 -16.26 -0.84
CA THR A 359 -4.21 -14.99 -1.09
C THR A 359 -5.72 -15.09 -1.03
N LEU A 360 -6.33 -16.23 -1.44
CA LEU A 360 -7.75 -16.50 -1.26
C LEU A 360 -8.20 -16.43 0.20
N VAL A 361 -7.35 -16.84 1.14
CA VAL A 361 -7.61 -16.69 2.57
C VAL A 361 -7.32 -15.27 3.05
N GLU A 362 -6.25 -14.66 2.56
CA GLU A 362 -5.83 -13.32 2.97
C GLU A 362 -6.74 -12.20 2.45
N CYS A 363 -7.55 -12.41 1.40
CA CYS A 363 -8.44 -11.39 0.83
C CYS A 363 -9.50 -10.88 1.82
N PHE A 364 -9.89 -11.68 2.80
CA PHE A 364 -10.81 -11.29 3.88
C PHE A 364 -10.19 -10.37 4.93
N SER A 365 -8.87 -10.21 4.92
CA SER A 365 -8.12 -9.49 5.96
C SER A 365 -8.44 -8.00 6.00
N ASN A 366 -8.45 -7.33 4.85
CA ASN A 366 -8.68 -5.90 4.77
C ASN A 366 -10.10 -5.46 5.14
N PRO A 367 -11.19 -6.13 4.68
CA PRO A 367 -12.54 -5.79 5.12
C PRO A 367 -12.71 -5.88 6.64
N ILE A 368 -12.15 -6.93 7.26
CA ILE A 368 -12.18 -7.11 8.71
C ILE A 368 -11.32 -6.05 9.42
N SER A 369 -10.13 -5.75 8.91
CA SER A 369 -9.27 -4.69 9.45
C SER A 369 -9.95 -3.31 9.38
N ASN A 370 -10.71 -3.03 8.31
CA ASN A 370 -11.43 -1.77 8.15
C ASN A 370 -12.49 -1.55 9.25
N LEU A 371 -13.11 -2.61 9.77
CA LEU A 371 -14.01 -2.52 10.93
C LEU A 371 -13.25 -2.01 12.17
N VAL A 372 -12.05 -2.53 12.41
CA VAL A 372 -11.21 -2.11 13.53
C VAL A 372 -10.66 -0.69 13.32
N HIS A 373 -10.27 -0.36 12.08
CA HIS A 373 -9.88 1.01 11.73
C HIS A 373 -10.99 2.02 12.05
N ALA A 374 -12.25 1.69 11.80
CA ALA A 374 -13.37 2.55 12.14
C ALA A 374 -13.47 2.80 13.65
N THR A 375 -13.27 1.77 14.50
CA THR A 375 -13.33 1.92 15.96
C THR A 375 -12.17 2.72 16.54
N GLY A 376 -11.02 2.74 15.87
CA GLY A 376 -9.77 3.34 16.36
C GLY A 376 -9.01 2.50 17.40
N LYS A 377 -9.56 1.42 17.91
CA LYS A 377 -8.95 0.56 18.94
C LYS A 377 -7.96 -0.45 18.32
N MET A 378 -6.86 0.06 17.73
CA MET A 378 -5.94 -0.73 16.91
C MET A 378 -4.94 -1.57 17.71
N ARG A 379 -4.56 -1.17 18.93
CA ARG A 379 -3.45 -1.78 19.69
C ARG A 379 -3.54 -3.30 19.75
N ASN A 380 -4.59 -3.83 20.37
CA ASN A 380 -4.71 -5.26 20.59
C ASN A 380 -4.88 -6.04 19.29
N PHE A 381 -5.52 -5.43 18.30
CA PHE A 381 -5.69 -6.00 16.98
C PHE A 381 -4.35 -6.11 16.24
N GLN A 382 -3.57 -5.03 16.18
CA GLN A 382 -2.28 -5.05 15.50
C GLN A 382 -1.26 -5.94 16.20
N VAL A 383 -1.15 -5.86 17.54
CA VAL A 383 -0.23 -6.72 18.29
C VAL A 383 -0.60 -8.20 18.09
N GLY A 384 -1.87 -8.57 18.31
CA GLY A 384 -2.29 -9.96 18.21
C GLY A 384 -2.09 -10.54 16.81
N THR A 385 -2.48 -9.80 15.76
CA THR A 385 -2.32 -10.25 14.37
C THR A 385 -0.85 -10.28 13.94
N SER A 386 -0.04 -9.28 14.35
CA SER A 386 1.37 -9.19 14.00
C SER A 386 2.21 -10.27 14.64
N VAL A 387 1.96 -10.59 15.91
CA VAL A 387 2.67 -11.69 16.59
C VAL A 387 2.44 -13.01 15.85
N VAL A 388 1.18 -13.34 15.56
CA VAL A 388 0.87 -14.58 14.83
C VAL A 388 1.46 -14.57 13.42
N LEU A 389 1.45 -13.42 12.74
CA LEU A 389 2.04 -13.27 11.41
C LEU A 389 3.56 -13.49 11.42
N LEU A 390 4.25 -12.95 12.41
CA LEU A 390 5.72 -13.07 12.54
C LEU A 390 6.16 -14.49 12.87
N LEU A 391 5.31 -15.33 13.50
CA LEU A 391 5.60 -16.74 13.76
C LEU A 391 5.86 -17.55 12.46
N ILE A 392 5.43 -17.04 11.31
CA ILE A 392 5.70 -17.69 10.01
C ILE A 392 7.22 -17.79 9.76
N ILE A 393 8.01 -16.77 10.17
CA ILE A 393 9.47 -16.75 9.93
C ILE A 393 10.19 -17.88 10.68
N PRO A 394 10.09 -17.99 12.02
CA PRO A 394 10.74 -19.07 12.75
C PRO A 394 10.20 -20.45 12.37
N MET A 395 8.91 -20.57 12.06
CA MET A 395 8.31 -21.82 11.61
C MET A 395 8.93 -22.28 10.27
N ALA A 396 9.04 -21.38 9.29
CA ALA A 396 9.71 -21.66 8.01
C ALA A 396 11.18 -22.04 8.24
N TYR A 397 11.91 -21.30 9.09
CA TYR A 397 13.31 -21.63 9.41
C TYR A 397 13.46 -23.04 10.01
N ILE A 398 12.60 -23.40 10.96
CA ILE A 398 12.65 -24.74 11.60
C ILE A 398 12.38 -25.84 10.57
N VAL A 399 11.33 -25.69 9.74
CA VAL A 399 10.94 -26.68 8.72
C VAL A 399 12.06 -26.86 7.70
N LEU A 400 12.67 -25.77 7.23
CA LEU A 400 13.80 -25.86 6.30
C LEU A 400 15.05 -26.46 6.94
N LYS A 401 15.33 -26.15 8.20
CA LYS A 401 16.45 -26.75 8.96
C LYS A 401 16.26 -28.26 9.17
N MET A 402 15.02 -28.75 9.19
CA MET A 402 14.69 -30.17 9.25
C MET A 402 14.79 -30.88 7.89
N GLY A 403 15.27 -30.20 6.85
CA GLY A 403 15.41 -30.77 5.49
C GLY A 403 14.18 -30.58 4.60
N GLY A 404 13.29 -29.65 4.93
CA GLY A 404 12.11 -29.35 4.09
C GLY A 404 12.52 -28.79 2.73
N ALA A 405 11.73 -29.11 1.70
CA ALA A 405 11.88 -28.55 0.34
C ALA A 405 11.58 -27.02 0.33
N PRO A 406 12.03 -26.26 -0.68
CA PRO A 406 11.83 -24.80 -0.76
C PRO A 406 10.37 -24.36 -0.62
N GLU A 407 9.43 -25.13 -1.15
CA GLU A 407 7.98 -24.91 -1.08
C GLU A 407 7.46 -24.89 0.35
N SER A 408 8.12 -25.61 1.26
CA SER A 408 7.72 -25.73 2.67
C SER A 408 7.64 -24.38 3.36
N ALA A 409 8.50 -23.41 2.98
CA ALA A 409 8.43 -22.06 3.52
C ALA A 409 7.13 -21.34 3.14
N LEU A 410 6.62 -21.57 1.93
CA LEU A 410 5.36 -20.99 1.47
C LEU A 410 4.16 -21.77 2.06
N TYR A 411 4.25 -23.09 2.21
CA TYR A 411 3.25 -23.87 2.94
C TYR A 411 3.11 -23.45 4.39
N CYS A 412 4.18 -23.01 5.05
CA CYS A 412 4.07 -22.39 6.39
C CYS A 412 3.18 -21.13 6.34
N SER A 413 3.32 -20.29 5.31
CA SER A 413 2.45 -19.11 5.13
C SER A 413 1.00 -19.52 4.86
N LEU A 414 0.78 -20.51 4.03
CA LEU A 414 -0.56 -21.04 3.72
C LEU A 414 -1.24 -21.61 4.98
N PHE A 415 -0.51 -22.39 5.78
CA PHE A 415 -1.03 -22.96 7.02
C PHE A 415 -1.36 -21.89 8.06
N MET A 416 -0.53 -20.87 8.16
CA MET A 416 -0.73 -19.77 9.12
C MET A 416 -1.81 -18.78 8.68
N ALA A 417 -2.14 -18.67 7.40
CA ALA A 417 -3.13 -17.71 6.91
C ALA A 417 -4.52 -17.87 7.56
N PRO A 418 -5.12 -19.08 7.67
CA PRO A 418 -6.37 -19.30 8.41
C PRO A 418 -6.25 -18.94 9.90
N ILE A 419 -5.11 -19.21 10.54
CA ILE A 419 -4.87 -18.92 11.95
C ILE A 419 -4.82 -17.40 12.18
N VAL A 420 -4.11 -16.66 11.32
CA VAL A 420 -4.09 -15.20 11.34
C VAL A 420 -5.49 -14.63 11.11
N GLN A 421 -6.26 -15.21 10.19
CA GLN A 421 -7.64 -14.78 9.92
C GLN A 421 -8.57 -15.07 11.09
N ALA A 422 -8.48 -16.24 11.70
CA ALA A 422 -9.24 -16.58 12.92
C ALA A 422 -8.91 -15.60 14.06
N THR A 423 -7.63 -15.28 14.25
CA THR A 423 -7.19 -14.28 15.24
C THR A 423 -7.84 -12.93 14.98
N ARG A 424 -7.91 -12.47 13.73
CA ARG A 424 -8.60 -11.23 13.36
C ARG A 424 -10.08 -11.25 13.73
N LEU A 425 -10.79 -12.33 13.37
CA LEU A 425 -12.23 -12.48 13.67
C LEU A 425 -12.50 -12.48 15.18
N ILE A 426 -11.67 -13.18 15.98
CA ILE A 426 -11.79 -13.20 17.44
C ILE A 426 -11.57 -11.81 18.03
N LEU A 427 -10.58 -11.08 17.54
CA LEU A 427 -10.29 -9.73 18.04
C LEU A 427 -11.37 -8.72 17.66
N VAL A 428 -11.95 -8.82 16.45
CA VAL A 428 -13.10 -7.97 16.04
C VAL A 428 -14.33 -8.25 16.89
N LYS A 429 -14.63 -9.54 17.19
CA LYS A 429 -15.75 -9.92 18.06
C LYS A 429 -15.66 -9.29 19.46
N LYS A 430 -14.44 -9.03 19.98
CA LYS A 430 -14.23 -8.34 21.25
C LYS A 430 -14.51 -6.82 21.19
N LEU A 431 -14.53 -6.23 20.01
CA LEU A 431 -14.65 -4.78 19.81
C LEU A 431 -16.02 -4.36 19.29
N LEU A 432 -16.70 -5.23 18.57
CA LEU A 432 -17.97 -4.96 17.87
C LEU A 432 -18.94 -6.13 18.10
N PRO A 433 -20.26 -5.92 17.99
CA PRO A 433 -21.28 -6.97 18.05
C PRO A 433 -21.22 -7.83 16.76
N PHE A 434 -20.07 -8.48 16.54
CA PHE A 434 -19.76 -9.28 15.35
C PHE A 434 -19.97 -10.77 15.62
N SER A 435 -20.82 -11.42 14.81
CA SER A 435 -21.05 -12.86 14.89
C SER A 435 -20.14 -13.59 13.91
N ILE A 436 -19.15 -14.33 14.43
CA ILE A 436 -18.23 -15.13 13.62
C ILE A 436 -19.01 -16.22 12.85
N CYS A 437 -19.94 -16.91 13.51
CA CYS A 437 -20.72 -17.98 12.87
C CYS A 437 -21.52 -17.44 11.68
N ARG A 438 -22.19 -16.30 11.85
CA ARG A 438 -22.93 -15.66 10.77
C ARG A 438 -22.02 -15.18 9.64
N TYR A 439 -20.83 -14.65 9.96
CA TYR A 439 -19.84 -14.28 8.95
C TYR A 439 -19.36 -15.48 8.13
N LEU A 440 -19.09 -16.62 8.78
CA LEU A 440 -18.69 -17.86 8.07
C LEU A 440 -19.79 -18.35 7.14
N ILE A 441 -21.05 -18.34 7.61
CA ILE A 441 -22.20 -18.78 6.80
C ILE A 441 -22.48 -17.80 5.66
N ASP A 442 -22.50 -16.49 5.90
CA ASP A 442 -22.92 -15.49 4.91
C ASP A 442 -21.82 -15.18 3.86
N VAL A 443 -20.53 -15.40 4.20
CA VAL A 443 -19.39 -14.94 3.40
C VAL A 443 -18.53 -16.08 2.86
N ILE A 444 -18.30 -17.13 3.65
CA ILE A 444 -17.36 -18.21 3.28
C ILE A 444 -18.07 -19.44 2.69
N LEU A 445 -19.25 -19.76 3.19
CA LEU A 445 -19.98 -20.98 2.78
C LEU A 445 -20.97 -20.83 1.61
N PRO A 446 -21.37 -19.64 1.13
CA PRO A 446 -22.36 -19.57 0.04
C PRO A 446 -21.78 -19.96 -1.32
#